data_95a23b0b4412a5c3937ce75e788bc8f7
#
_entry.id   95a23b0b4412a5c3937ce75e788bc8f7
#
_cell.length_a   1.000
_cell.length_b   1.000
_cell.length_c   1.000
_cell.angle_alpha   90.00
_cell.angle_beta   90.00
_cell.angle_gamma   90.00
#
_symmetry.space_group_name_H-M   'P 1'
#
loop_
_entity.id
_entity.type
_entity.pdbx_description
1 polymer ?
#
loop_
_entity_poly.entity_id
_entity_poly.type
_entity_poly.pdbx_seq_one_letter_code
_entity_poly.pdbx_strand_id
1 'polypeptide(L)'
;MDRVLLKGALAELFDEGAARFDASMAELTTFRIGGPADVLVEPRTADEARVVLAACRRLGVAVRVMGLGSDVLVADEGLRCVVVRIAESLSQVEVDGERMHVEAGASNADVARRACEEGLAGYEFACGIPGTVGGAAVMNAGAYGGEFKDVAESVRCLTPEGELVDVDAERAQWSYRHSMMGEAGFVVLGATLRLAPDDPRAIRERMDDLARRRAEKQPLELPSAGSTFKRPAGFFVGQLGQEAGLRGYRVGGAQVSEKHTGFVVNAGGATAADVRRLIADVQERVRASAGVDLEPEVRMWGFEE
;
A
#
# COMPACT_ATOMS: atom_id res chain seq x y z
N MET A 1 24.47 6.19 8.00
CA MET A 1 23.80 7.52 7.86
C MET A 1 24.24 8.41 9.03
N ASP A 2 24.70 9.64 8.77
CA ASP A 2 24.96 10.60 9.85
C ASP A 2 23.63 11.22 10.31
N ARG A 3 23.10 10.72 11.43
CA ARG A 3 21.81 11.14 12.00
C ARG A 3 21.83 12.59 12.48
N VAL A 4 23.00 13.13 12.87
CA VAL A 4 23.14 14.52 13.34
C VAL A 4 22.99 15.50 12.19
N LEU A 5 23.66 15.22 11.06
CA LEU A 5 23.55 16.03 9.84
C LEU A 5 22.12 15.96 9.27
N LEU A 6 21.53 14.78 9.25
CA LEU A 6 20.16 14.63 8.77
C LEU A 6 19.16 15.35 9.67
N LYS A 7 19.31 15.23 11.00
CA LYS A 7 18.48 15.93 11.97
C LYS A 7 18.55 17.45 11.79
N GLY A 8 19.78 18.00 11.63
CA GLY A 8 19.97 19.43 11.37
C GLY A 8 19.28 19.88 10.08
N ALA A 9 19.51 19.14 8.97
CA ALA A 9 18.92 19.48 7.69
C ALA A 9 17.37 19.40 7.68
N LEU A 10 16.78 18.43 8.39
CA LEU A 10 15.33 18.30 8.49
C LEU A 10 14.73 19.33 9.46
N ALA A 11 15.42 19.68 10.55
CA ALA A 11 14.96 20.69 11.50
C ALA A 11 14.95 22.10 10.89
N GLU A 12 15.80 22.38 9.89
CA GLU A 12 15.75 23.63 9.12
C GLU A 12 14.58 23.70 8.14
N LEU A 13 14.03 22.54 7.75
CA LEU A 13 13.01 22.43 6.72
C LEU A 13 11.60 22.26 7.27
N PHE A 14 11.48 21.83 8.53
CA PHE A 14 10.20 21.48 9.14
C PHE A 14 10.09 22.03 10.57
N ASP A 15 8.87 22.37 10.96
CA ASP A 15 8.52 22.68 12.34
C ASP A 15 8.84 21.52 13.28
N GLU A 16 9.04 21.82 14.57
CA GLU A 16 9.27 20.83 15.61
C GLU A 16 8.15 19.75 15.57
N GLY A 17 8.53 18.49 15.35
CA GLY A 17 7.59 17.35 15.30
C GLY A 17 7.25 16.81 13.92
N ALA A 18 7.59 17.49 12.82
CA ALA A 18 7.34 16.99 11.46
C ALA A 18 8.27 15.81 11.08
N ALA A 19 9.38 15.64 11.78
CA ALA A 19 10.26 14.47 11.65
C ALA A 19 10.33 13.72 12.98
N ARG A 20 9.97 12.44 12.96
CA ARG A 20 10.04 11.53 14.12
C ARG A 20 11.21 10.57 13.94
N PHE A 21 12.07 10.47 14.96
CA PHE A 21 13.21 9.55 14.98
C PHE A 21 12.82 8.26 15.68
N ASP A 22 13.41 7.15 15.24
CA ASP A 22 13.13 5.80 15.76
C ASP A 22 11.62 5.46 15.76
N ALA A 23 10.92 5.88 14.70
CA ALA A 23 9.49 5.68 14.57
C ALA A 23 9.16 4.19 14.41
N SER A 24 8.31 3.66 15.27
CA SER A 24 7.87 2.26 15.24
C SER A 24 7.11 1.94 13.95
N MET A 25 7.67 1.08 13.09
CA MET A 25 6.97 0.67 11.88
C MET A 25 5.81 -0.30 12.18
N ALA A 26 5.85 -0.99 13.31
CA ALA A 26 4.72 -1.81 13.76
C ALA A 26 3.45 -0.98 14.01
N GLU A 27 3.59 0.30 14.42
CA GLU A 27 2.44 1.20 14.59
C GLU A 27 1.94 1.80 13.28
N LEU A 28 2.75 1.76 12.23
CA LEU A 28 2.52 2.41 10.94
C LEU A 28 2.15 1.43 9.82
N THR A 29 2.14 0.12 10.11
CA THR A 29 1.76 -0.93 9.14
C THR A 29 0.50 -1.66 9.58
N THR A 30 -0.32 -2.07 8.63
CA THR A 30 -1.52 -2.88 8.93
C THR A 30 -1.17 -4.29 9.42
N PHE A 31 0.04 -4.77 9.17
CA PHE A 31 0.55 -6.04 9.70
C PHE A 31 0.89 -5.96 11.19
N ARG A 32 1.10 -4.74 11.72
CA ARG A 32 1.55 -4.46 13.09
C ARG A 32 2.86 -5.19 13.43
N ILE A 33 3.78 -5.21 12.47
CA ILE A 33 5.10 -5.82 12.57
C ILE A 33 6.13 -4.84 12.02
N GLY A 34 7.33 -4.83 12.59
CA GLY A 34 8.48 -4.08 12.11
C GLY A 34 9.19 -3.29 13.20
N GLY A 35 10.50 -3.29 13.12
CA GLY A 35 11.37 -2.45 13.96
C GLY A 35 11.29 -0.96 13.60
N PRO A 36 12.11 -0.11 14.24
CA PRO A 36 12.04 1.33 14.04
C PRO A 36 12.62 1.78 12.70
N ALA A 37 12.03 2.79 12.08
CA ALA A 37 12.67 3.56 11.03
C ALA A 37 13.57 4.63 11.64
N ASP A 38 14.76 4.87 11.08
CA ASP A 38 15.67 5.89 11.56
C ASP A 38 15.01 7.27 11.61
N VAL A 39 14.24 7.61 10.58
CA VAL A 39 13.45 8.84 10.51
C VAL A 39 12.14 8.58 9.77
N LEU A 40 11.06 9.11 10.30
CA LEU A 40 9.76 9.23 9.63
C LEU A 40 9.47 10.70 9.36
N VAL A 41 9.03 11.02 8.15
CA VAL A 41 8.54 12.36 7.77
C VAL A 41 7.16 12.23 7.14
N GLU A 42 6.23 13.10 7.56
CA GLU A 42 4.86 13.15 7.04
C GLU A 42 4.61 14.52 6.39
N PRO A 43 4.91 14.68 5.09
CA PRO A 43 4.74 15.95 4.39
C PRO A 43 3.25 16.32 4.30
N ARG A 44 2.95 17.62 4.45
CA ARG A 44 1.60 18.18 4.38
C ARG A 44 1.28 18.78 3.01
N THR A 45 2.31 18.95 2.18
CA THR A 45 2.17 19.50 0.83
C THR A 45 3.11 18.79 -0.15
N ALA A 46 2.81 18.91 -1.44
CA ALA A 46 3.68 18.44 -2.51
C ALA A 46 5.08 19.09 -2.45
N ASP A 47 5.15 20.37 -2.08
CA ASP A 47 6.41 21.09 -1.93
C ASP A 47 7.23 20.57 -0.74
N GLU A 48 6.60 20.28 0.39
CA GLU A 48 7.27 19.65 1.53
C GLU A 48 7.83 18.28 1.14
N ALA A 49 7.05 17.45 0.43
CA ALA A 49 7.52 16.16 -0.08
C ALA A 49 8.74 16.33 -0.99
N ARG A 50 8.69 17.28 -1.93
CA ARG A 50 9.80 17.60 -2.85
C ARG A 50 11.06 18.02 -2.09
N VAL A 51 10.92 18.87 -1.08
CA VAL A 51 12.03 19.37 -0.27
C VAL A 51 12.69 18.24 0.53
N VAL A 52 11.91 17.34 1.17
CA VAL A 52 12.43 16.14 1.86
C VAL A 52 13.23 15.26 0.92
N LEU A 53 12.66 14.92 -0.23
CA LEU A 53 13.31 14.04 -1.21
C LEU A 53 14.60 14.66 -1.75
N ALA A 54 14.59 15.96 -2.02
CA ALA A 54 15.79 16.69 -2.47
C ALA A 54 16.88 16.71 -1.38
N ALA A 55 16.50 16.91 -0.11
CA ALA A 55 17.45 16.89 1.01
C ALA A 55 18.06 15.48 1.18
N CYS A 56 17.26 14.43 1.16
CA CYS A 56 17.74 13.06 1.25
C CYS A 56 18.70 12.71 0.11
N ARG A 57 18.35 13.09 -1.13
CA ARG A 57 19.22 12.88 -2.29
C ARG A 57 20.55 13.61 -2.15
N ARG A 58 20.55 14.89 -1.74
CA ARG A 58 21.76 15.68 -1.52
C ARG A 58 22.68 15.06 -0.47
N LEU A 59 22.09 14.45 0.56
CA LEU A 59 22.82 13.81 1.68
C LEU A 59 23.16 12.33 1.40
N GLY A 60 22.76 11.78 0.26
CA GLY A 60 22.97 10.36 -0.06
C GLY A 60 22.22 9.40 0.87
N VAL A 61 21.09 9.84 1.42
CA VAL A 61 20.27 9.06 2.36
C VAL A 61 19.19 8.31 1.60
N ALA A 62 19.08 7.01 1.85
CA ALA A 62 18.02 6.18 1.28
C ALA A 62 16.64 6.63 1.76
N VAL A 63 15.65 6.55 0.86
CA VAL A 63 14.26 6.90 1.13
C VAL A 63 13.36 5.73 0.80
N ARG A 64 12.35 5.51 1.64
CA ARG A 64 11.20 4.65 1.35
C ARG A 64 9.94 5.50 1.44
N VAL A 65 9.05 5.39 0.46
CA VAL A 65 7.77 6.12 0.45
C VAL A 65 6.65 5.14 0.72
N MET A 66 5.74 5.49 1.62
CA MET A 66 4.58 4.67 1.96
C MET A 66 3.33 5.51 2.16
N GLY A 67 2.17 4.90 2.02
CA GLY A 67 0.89 5.40 2.50
C GLY A 67 0.57 4.83 3.89
N LEU A 68 -0.55 4.12 4.00
CA LEU A 68 -1.01 3.49 5.26
C LEU A 68 -0.29 2.16 5.61
N GLY A 69 0.76 1.78 4.89
CA GLY A 69 1.54 0.58 5.20
C GLY A 69 0.75 -0.74 5.07
N SER A 70 -0.20 -0.80 4.14
CA SER A 70 -1.12 -1.92 3.99
C SER A 70 -0.60 -3.09 3.14
N ASP A 71 0.58 -2.91 2.52
CA ASP A 71 1.23 -3.91 1.65
C ASP A 71 2.72 -4.01 1.96
N VAL A 72 3.10 -3.84 3.23
CA VAL A 72 4.51 -3.79 3.65
C VAL A 72 4.75 -4.69 4.86
N LEU A 73 5.83 -5.46 4.79
CA LEU A 73 6.46 -6.15 5.92
C LEU A 73 7.82 -5.50 6.18
N VAL A 74 8.01 -4.95 7.37
CA VAL A 74 9.27 -4.33 7.77
C VAL A 74 10.06 -5.27 8.68
N ALA A 75 11.36 -5.40 8.46
CA ALA A 75 12.25 -6.23 9.26
C ALA A 75 12.25 -5.84 10.74
N ASP A 76 12.53 -6.81 11.60
CA ASP A 76 12.54 -6.62 13.06
C ASP A 76 13.64 -5.62 13.50
N GLU A 77 14.76 -5.56 12.75
CA GLU A 77 15.86 -4.60 12.94
C GLU A 77 15.49 -3.17 12.53
N GLY A 78 14.37 -3.00 11.83
CA GLY A 78 13.89 -1.73 11.32
C GLY A 78 14.58 -1.27 10.03
N LEU A 79 14.51 0.05 9.76
CA LEU A 79 14.93 0.65 8.50
C LEU A 79 16.02 1.70 8.72
N ARG A 80 17.13 1.59 8.00
CA ARG A 80 18.24 2.54 8.00
C ARG A 80 18.06 3.59 6.89
N CYS A 81 16.89 4.25 6.89
CA CYS A 81 16.51 5.22 5.86
C CYS A 81 15.53 6.26 6.42
N VAL A 82 15.20 7.23 5.59
CA VAL A 82 14.05 8.11 5.80
C VAL A 82 12.80 7.44 5.21
N VAL A 83 11.77 7.27 6.02
CA VAL A 83 10.44 6.89 5.57
C VAL A 83 9.63 8.17 5.36
N VAL A 84 9.18 8.40 4.14
CA VAL A 84 8.24 9.47 3.79
C VAL A 84 6.85 8.85 3.74
N ARG A 85 6.00 9.20 4.70
CA ARG A 85 4.63 8.69 4.78
C ARG A 85 3.67 9.74 4.20
N ILE A 86 3.04 9.39 3.09
CA ILE A 86 2.00 10.20 2.44
C ILE A 86 0.65 9.59 2.79
N ALA A 87 0.01 10.17 3.78
CA ALA A 87 -1.24 9.69 4.34
C ALA A 87 -2.15 10.89 4.71
N GLU A 88 -2.72 10.92 5.90
CA GLU A 88 -3.77 11.85 6.31
C GLU A 88 -3.40 13.33 6.14
N SER A 89 -2.11 13.67 6.21
CA SER A 89 -1.60 15.04 6.04
C SER A 89 -1.69 15.58 4.60
N LEU A 90 -1.83 14.71 3.61
CA LEU A 90 -1.93 15.02 2.18
C LEU A 90 -3.08 14.19 1.58
N SER A 91 -4.33 14.51 1.96
CA SER A 91 -5.50 13.65 1.73
C SER A 91 -6.74 14.39 1.24
N GLN A 92 -6.59 15.60 0.67
CA GLN A 92 -7.73 16.36 0.16
C GLN A 92 -8.39 15.68 -1.03
N VAL A 93 -9.70 15.86 -1.15
CA VAL A 93 -10.53 15.34 -2.23
C VAL A 93 -11.44 16.45 -2.73
N GLU A 94 -11.21 16.88 -3.96
CA GLU A 94 -12.02 17.88 -4.65
C GLU A 94 -12.81 17.23 -5.78
N VAL A 95 -14.06 17.67 -5.98
CA VAL A 95 -14.96 17.14 -7.01
C VAL A 95 -15.30 18.25 -8.00
N ASP A 96 -15.09 17.98 -9.29
CA ASP A 96 -15.42 18.87 -10.41
C ASP A 96 -16.17 18.07 -11.49
N GLY A 97 -17.50 18.11 -11.43
CA GLY A 97 -18.37 17.33 -12.31
C GLY A 97 -18.12 15.83 -12.18
N GLU A 98 -17.67 15.19 -13.24
CA GLU A 98 -17.33 13.77 -13.27
C GLU A 98 -15.89 13.45 -12.82
N ARG A 99 -15.11 14.46 -12.45
CA ARG A 99 -13.73 14.30 -12.00
C ARG A 99 -13.60 14.44 -10.50
N MET A 100 -12.74 13.63 -9.94
CA MET A 100 -12.26 13.77 -8.57
C MET A 100 -10.76 13.99 -8.58
N HIS A 101 -10.32 15.13 -8.05
CA HIS A 101 -8.90 15.41 -7.79
C HIS A 101 -8.58 14.97 -6.37
N VAL A 102 -7.74 13.96 -6.25
CA VAL A 102 -7.51 13.26 -4.99
C VAL A 102 -6.03 13.32 -4.65
N GLU A 103 -5.68 13.83 -3.48
CA GLU A 103 -4.31 13.74 -2.97
C GLU A 103 -3.94 12.30 -2.60
N ALA A 104 -2.65 11.97 -2.77
CA ALA A 104 -2.15 10.60 -2.70
C ALA A 104 -2.35 9.92 -1.34
N GLY A 105 -2.44 10.69 -0.26
CA GLY A 105 -2.65 10.20 1.10
C GLY A 105 -4.11 9.90 1.45
N ALA A 106 -5.07 10.28 0.62
CA ALA A 106 -6.48 9.96 0.84
C ALA A 106 -6.68 8.43 0.83
N SER A 107 -7.46 7.91 1.81
CA SER A 107 -7.75 6.49 1.85
C SER A 107 -8.71 6.09 0.73
N ASN A 108 -8.52 4.88 0.17
CA ASN A 108 -9.43 4.36 -0.86
C ASN A 108 -10.89 4.32 -0.36
N ALA A 109 -11.09 4.00 0.91
CA ALA A 109 -12.42 3.94 1.52
C ALA A 109 -13.09 5.32 1.60
N ASP A 110 -12.35 6.36 1.99
CA ASP A 110 -12.87 7.74 2.06
C ASP A 110 -13.19 8.28 0.67
N VAL A 111 -12.33 8.02 -0.32
CA VAL A 111 -12.58 8.42 -1.72
C VAL A 111 -13.82 7.71 -2.27
N ALA A 112 -13.96 6.40 -2.05
CA ALA A 112 -15.15 5.66 -2.48
C ALA A 112 -16.43 6.18 -1.80
N ARG A 113 -16.37 6.51 -0.50
CA ARG A 113 -17.49 7.11 0.23
C ARG A 113 -17.84 8.48 -0.33
N ARG A 114 -16.85 9.35 -0.57
CA ARG A 114 -17.05 10.66 -1.16
C ARG A 114 -17.64 10.57 -2.56
N ALA A 115 -17.14 9.67 -3.41
CA ALA A 115 -17.71 9.41 -4.73
C ALA A 115 -19.19 9.02 -4.65
N CYS A 116 -19.56 8.13 -3.73
CA CYS A 116 -20.94 7.75 -3.49
C CYS A 116 -21.82 8.93 -3.06
N GLU A 117 -21.35 9.79 -2.16
CA GLU A 117 -22.05 10.98 -1.69
C GLU A 117 -22.34 11.97 -2.83
N GLU A 118 -21.43 12.08 -3.79
CA GLU A 118 -21.53 12.94 -4.98
C GLU A 118 -22.26 12.27 -6.16
N GLY A 119 -22.74 11.03 -6.01
CA GLY A 119 -23.41 10.29 -7.08
C GLY A 119 -22.48 9.92 -8.23
N LEU A 120 -21.23 9.60 -7.94
CA LEU A 120 -20.20 9.24 -8.89
C LEU A 120 -19.83 7.74 -8.73
N ALA A 121 -20.20 6.94 -9.73
CA ALA A 121 -19.94 5.50 -9.80
C ALA A 121 -18.60 5.19 -10.48
N GLY A 122 -18.04 4.02 -10.16
CA GLY A 122 -16.84 3.47 -10.78
C GLY A 122 -15.71 3.19 -9.79
N TYR A 123 -15.74 3.76 -8.57
CA TYR A 123 -14.71 3.54 -7.55
C TYR A 123 -15.17 2.61 -6.42
N GLU A 124 -16.32 1.95 -6.55
CA GLU A 124 -16.89 1.07 -5.52
C GLU A 124 -15.98 -0.12 -5.19
N PHE A 125 -15.26 -0.66 -6.19
CA PHE A 125 -14.32 -1.77 -6.00
C PHE A 125 -13.24 -1.47 -4.95
N ALA A 126 -12.91 -0.18 -4.76
CA ALA A 126 -11.85 0.27 -3.88
C ALA A 126 -12.31 0.48 -2.43
N CYS A 127 -13.62 0.48 -2.14
CA CYS A 127 -14.18 0.80 -0.81
C CYS A 127 -13.63 -0.06 0.33
N GLY A 128 -13.24 -1.30 0.03
CA GLY A 128 -12.65 -2.23 1.00
C GLY A 128 -11.15 -2.45 0.80
N ILE A 129 -10.49 -1.82 -0.17
CA ILE A 129 -9.04 -1.95 -0.36
C ILE A 129 -8.32 -1.09 0.68
N PRO A 130 -7.55 -1.67 1.61
CA PRO A 130 -6.80 -0.88 2.57
C PRO A 130 -5.67 -0.13 1.87
N GLY A 131 -5.34 1.06 2.36
CA GLY A 131 -4.27 1.89 1.82
C GLY A 131 -4.78 3.18 1.19
N THR A 132 -3.85 3.92 0.61
CA THR A 132 -4.08 5.24 0.03
C THR A 132 -4.20 5.20 -1.48
N VAL A 133 -4.75 6.25 -2.07
CA VAL A 133 -4.82 6.46 -3.53
C VAL A 133 -3.44 6.42 -4.17
N GLY A 134 -2.41 7.00 -3.53
CA GLY A 134 -1.04 6.92 -4.04
C GLY A 134 -0.53 5.48 -4.12
N GLY A 135 -0.78 4.67 -3.08
CA GLY A 135 -0.46 3.23 -3.11
C GLY A 135 -1.27 2.48 -4.17
N ALA A 136 -2.56 2.82 -4.32
CA ALA A 136 -3.44 2.23 -5.33
C ALA A 136 -2.95 2.54 -6.76
N ALA A 137 -2.50 3.76 -7.02
CA ALA A 137 -1.93 4.16 -8.31
C ALA A 137 -0.64 3.40 -8.64
N VAL A 138 0.27 3.28 -7.67
CA VAL A 138 1.55 2.55 -7.84
C VAL A 138 1.32 1.08 -8.12
N MET A 139 0.38 0.44 -7.41
CA MET A 139 0.11 -1.01 -7.49
C MET A 139 -0.95 -1.38 -8.54
N ASN A 140 -1.56 -0.41 -9.23
CA ASN A 140 -2.79 -0.65 -9.97
C ASN A 140 -3.76 -1.52 -9.14
N ALA A 141 -4.07 -1.02 -7.95
CA ALA A 141 -4.86 -1.79 -6.98
C ALA A 141 -6.23 -2.16 -7.56
N GLY A 142 -6.66 -3.38 -7.32
CA GLY A 142 -7.92 -3.85 -7.86
C GLY A 142 -8.56 -4.95 -7.03
N ALA A 143 -9.88 -5.01 -7.09
CA ALA A 143 -10.69 -6.02 -6.44
C ALA A 143 -12.03 -6.18 -7.19
N TYR A 144 -12.60 -7.38 -7.16
CA TYR A 144 -13.94 -7.66 -7.69
C TYR A 144 -14.17 -7.26 -9.15
N GLY A 145 -13.11 -7.26 -9.96
CA GLY A 145 -13.16 -6.99 -11.39
C GLY A 145 -12.91 -5.53 -11.77
N GLY A 146 -12.76 -4.59 -10.80
CA GLY A 146 -12.33 -3.23 -11.05
C GLY A 146 -10.86 -3.04 -10.65
N GLU A 147 -10.15 -2.18 -11.36
CA GLU A 147 -8.76 -1.80 -11.12
C GLU A 147 -8.61 -0.27 -11.14
N PHE A 148 -7.56 0.24 -10.50
CA PHE A 148 -7.30 1.69 -10.44
C PHE A 148 -7.22 2.33 -11.83
N LYS A 149 -6.58 1.67 -12.80
CA LYS A 149 -6.47 2.12 -14.18
C LYS A 149 -7.79 2.34 -14.90
N ASP A 150 -8.87 1.68 -14.45
CA ASP A 150 -10.17 1.75 -15.12
C ASP A 150 -10.85 3.12 -14.91
N VAL A 151 -10.40 3.87 -13.88
CA VAL A 151 -10.96 5.16 -13.50
C VAL A 151 -9.94 6.29 -13.46
N ALA A 152 -8.64 6.00 -13.48
CA ALA A 152 -7.60 7.00 -13.42
C ALA A 152 -7.40 7.70 -14.77
N GLU A 153 -7.57 9.03 -14.80
CA GLU A 153 -7.28 9.88 -15.97
C GLU A 153 -5.81 10.28 -15.98
N SER A 154 -5.25 10.67 -14.83
CA SER A 154 -3.85 11.04 -14.66
C SER A 154 -3.38 10.88 -13.22
N VAL A 155 -2.07 10.86 -13.03
CA VAL A 155 -1.41 10.79 -11.73
C VAL A 155 -0.35 11.87 -11.64
N ARG A 156 -0.42 12.71 -10.61
CA ARG A 156 0.60 13.72 -10.30
C ARG A 156 1.72 13.10 -9.50
N CYS A 157 2.95 13.25 -9.97
CA CYS A 157 4.12 12.60 -9.41
C CYS A 157 5.31 13.54 -9.24
N LEU A 158 6.22 13.20 -8.33
CA LEU A 158 7.60 13.64 -8.35
C LEU A 158 8.47 12.55 -8.97
N THR A 159 9.30 12.95 -9.94
CA THR A 159 10.33 12.05 -10.49
C THR A 159 11.46 11.84 -9.48
N PRO A 160 12.34 10.84 -9.66
CA PRO A 160 13.54 10.68 -8.83
C PRO A 160 14.43 11.94 -8.78
N GLU A 161 14.41 12.76 -9.83
CA GLU A 161 15.13 14.03 -9.92
C GLU A 161 14.43 15.16 -9.15
N GLY A 162 13.18 14.98 -8.75
CA GLY A 162 12.37 15.94 -8.01
C GLY A 162 11.56 16.89 -8.90
N GLU A 163 11.37 16.53 -10.16
CA GLU A 163 10.50 17.25 -11.07
C GLU A 163 9.04 16.86 -10.85
N LEU A 164 8.14 17.84 -10.83
CA LEU A 164 6.71 17.61 -10.76
C LEU A 164 6.17 17.33 -12.17
N VAL A 165 5.55 16.17 -12.35
CA VAL A 165 5.00 15.74 -13.63
C VAL A 165 3.61 15.14 -13.47
N ASP A 166 2.77 15.31 -14.48
CA ASP A 166 1.51 14.60 -14.62
C ASP A 166 1.71 13.43 -15.61
N VAL A 167 1.39 12.22 -15.16
CA VAL A 167 1.47 10.99 -15.93
C VAL A 167 0.04 10.61 -16.31
N ASP A 168 -0.29 10.64 -17.61
CA ASP A 168 -1.58 10.20 -18.11
C ASP A 168 -1.74 8.66 -18.07
N ALA A 169 -2.96 8.19 -18.27
CA ALA A 169 -3.28 6.77 -18.18
C ALA A 169 -2.47 5.91 -19.17
N GLU A 170 -2.13 6.42 -20.36
CA GLU A 170 -1.36 5.68 -21.37
C GLU A 170 0.10 5.53 -20.93
N ARG A 171 0.72 6.60 -20.44
CA ARG A 171 2.11 6.60 -19.96
C ARG A 171 2.29 5.83 -18.65
N ALA A 172 1.24 5.68 -17.84
CA ALA A 172 1.30 4.97 -16.57
C ALA A 172 1.58 3.46 -16.73
N GLN A 173 1.33 2.87 -17.90
CA GLN A 173 1.61 1.46 -18.26
C GLN A 173 1.12 0.47 -17.20
N TRP A 174 -0.09 0.70 -16.69
CA TRP A 174 -0.67 -0.16 -15.66
C TRP A 174 -0.93 -1.57 -16.17
N SER A 175 -0.49 -2.52 -15.38
CA SER A 175 -0.83 -3.94 -15.53
C SER A 175 -1.06 -4.56 -14.14
N TYR A 176 -1.21 -5.86 -14.05
CA TYR A 176 -1.48 -6.53 -12.77
C TYR A 176 -0.36 -6.28 -11.75
N ARG A 177 -0.67 -5.55 -10.68
CA ARG A 177 0.25 -5.14 -9.59
C ARG A 177 1.49 -4.41 -10.08
N HIS A 178 1.34 -3.62 -11.13
CA HIS A 178 2.43 -2.90 -11.79
C HIS A 178 1.99 -1.54 -12.30
N SER A 179 2.92 -0.58 -12.25
CA SER A 179 2.85 0.71 -12.94
C SER A 179 4.24 1.24 -13.26
N MET A 180 4.36 2.08 -14.26
CA MET A 180 5.61 2.80 -14.58
C MET A 180 6.12 3.60 -13.36
N MET A 181 5.21 4.23 -12.59
CA MET A 181 5.58 5.00 -11.39
C MET A 181 6.31 4.12 -10.36
N GLY A 182 5.83 2.89 -10.14
CA GLY A 182 6.46 1.95 -9.21
C GLY A 182 7.81 1.45 -9.68
N GLU A 183 7.97 1.21 -10.99
CA GLU A 183 9.21 0.75 -11.61
C GLU A 183 10.26 1.85 -11.65
N ALA A 184 9.88 3.05 -12.09
CA ALA A 184 10.79 4.19 -12.22
C ALA A 184 11.07 4.94 -10.90
N GLY A 185 10.47 4.51 -9.78
CA GLY A 185 10.70 5.14 -8.47
C GLY A 185 10.08 6.54 -8.33
N PHE A 186 8.99 6.82 -9.05
CA PHE A 186 8.25 8.06 -8.90
C PHE A 186 7.47 8.07 -7.57
N VAL A 187 7.33 9.25 -7.00
CA VAL A 187 6.51 9.47 -5.80
C VAL A 187 5.18 10.07 -6.22
N VAL A 188 4.11 9.31 -6.01
CA VAL A 188 2.75 9.77 -6.32
C VAL A 188 2.30 10.77 -5.27
N LEU A 189 1.82 11.92 -5.72
CA LEU A 189 1.30 13.02 -4.89
C LEU A 189 -0.22 13.19 -5.01
N GLY A 190 -0.82 12.70 -6.06
CA GLY A 190 -2.26 12.76 -6.28
C GLY A 190 -2.69 12.09 -7.57
N ALA A 191 -3.98 11.97 -7.78
CA ALA A 191 -4.58 11.43 -8.99
C ALA A 191 -5.83 12.21 -9.39
N THR A 192 -6.12 12.26 -10.68
CA THR A 192 -7.41 12.65 -11.21
C THR A 192 -8.14 11.38 -11.62
N LEU A 193 -9.28 11.13 -10.97
CA LEU A 193 -10.17 10.03 -11.29
C LEU A 193 -11.33 10.57 -12.14
N ARG A 194 -11.73 9.81 -13.15
CA ARG A 194 -12.94 10.09 -13.94
C ARG A 194 -13.98 9.03 -13.66
N LEU A 195 -15.10 9.46 -13.13
CA LEU A 195 -16.20 8.61 -12.69
C LEU A 195 -17.47 8.95 -13.49
N ALA A 196 -18.50 8.11 -13.38
CA ALA A 196 -19.75 8.27 -14.10
C ALA A 196 -20.90 8.65 -13.15
N PRO A 197 -21.80 9.57 -13.52
CA PRO A 197 -22.98 9.86 -12.72
C PRO A 197 -23.88 8.63 -12.53
N ASP A 198 -24.35 8.41 -11.29
CA ASP A 198 -25.30 7.33 -10.96
C ASP A 198 -26.08 7.67 -9.67
N ASP A 199 -27.13 6.92 -9.37
CA ASP A 199 -27.87 7.07 -8.12
C ASP A 199 -27.01 6.73 -6.90
N PRO A 200 -26.82 7.64 -5.94
CA PRO A 200 -26.05 7.38 -4.71
C PRO A 200 -26.51 6.16 -3.93
N ARG A 201 -27.81 5.81 -4.00
CA ARG A 201 -28.36 4.61 -3.35
C ARG A 201 -27.86 3.34 -4.03
N ALA A 202 -27.88 3.31 -5.36
CA ALA A 202 -27.37 2.18 -6.14
C ALA A 202 -25.85 1.99 -5.93
N ILE A 203 -25.10 3.09 -5.88
CA ILE A 203 -23.65 3.06 -5.56
C ILE A 203 -23.45 2.46 -4.15
N ARG A 204 -24.21 2.93 -3.16
CA ARG A 204 -24.14 2.44 -1.79
C ARG A 204 -24.42 0.93 -1.69
N GLU A 205 -25.48 0.48 -2.35
CA GLU A 205 -25.84 -0.95 -2.39
C GLU A 205 -24.71 -1.82 -2.95
N ARG A 206 -24.03 -1.36 -4.02
CA ARG A 206 -22.85 -2.06 -4.57
C ARG A 206 -21.68 -2.08 -3.59
N MET A 207 -21.38 -0.95 -2.93
CA MET A 207 -20.33 -0.88 -1.92
C MET A 207 -20.62 -1.83 -0.73
N ASP A 208 -21.84 -1.83 -0.24
CA ASP A 208 -22.26 -2.69 0.89
C ASP A 208 -22.16 -4.19 0.53
N ASP A 209 -22.54 -4.56 -0.70
CA ASP A 209 -22.37 -5.94 -1.18
C ASP A 209 -20.89 -6.33 -1.26
N LEU A 210 -20.03 -5.45 -1.78
CA LEU A 210 -18.58 -5.70 -1.84
C LEU A 210 -17.96 -5.82 -0.45
N ALA A 211 -18.36 -4.95 0.49
CA ALA A 211 -17.90 -4.99 1.88
C ALA A 211 -18.35 -6.31 2.57
N ARG A 212 -19.59 -6.73 2.37
CA ARG A 212 -20.11 -8.00 2.90
C ARG A 212 -19.32 -9.20 2.36
N ARG A 213 -19.15 -9.31 1.04
CA ARG A 213 -18.36 -10.38 0.39
C ARG A 213 -16.93 -10.43 0.92
N ARG A 214 -16.35 -9.26 1.18
CA ARG A 214 -15.00 -9.16 1.73
C ARG A 214 -14.94 -9.66 3.17
N ALA A 215 -15.88 -9.21 4.02
CA ALA A 215 -15.97 -9.64 5.40
C ALA A 215 -16.22 -11.15 5.54
N GLU A 216 -17.00 -11.75 4.62
CA GLU A 216 -17.24 -13.19 4.59
C GLU A 216 -15.97 -14.00 4.25
N LYS A 217 -15.08 -13.49 3.39
CA LYS A 217 -13.98 -14.26 2.81
C LYS A 217 -12.60 -13.92 3.36
N GLN A 218 -12.39 -12.70 3.88
CA GLN A 218 -11.06 -12.25 4.30
C GLN A 218 -10.96 -12.11 5.82
N PRO A 219 -9.77 -12.32 6.41
CA PRO A 219 -9.53 -12.27 7.85
C PRO A 219 -9.35 -10.81 8.32
N LEU A 220 -10.40 -9.97 8.20
CA LEU A 220 -10.32 -8.54 8.49
C LEU A 220 -10.14 -8.24 9.98
N GLU A 221 -10.39 -9.21 10.84
CA GLU A 221 -10.25 -9.13 12.30
C GLU A 221 -8.80 -9.25 12.78
N LEU A 222 -7.88 -9.73 11.93
CA LEU A 222 -6.47 -9.92 12.27
C LEU A 222 -5.55 -9.01 11.45
N PRO A 223 -4.46 -8.48 12.05
CA PRO A 223 -3.48 -7.70 11.32
C PRO A 223 -2.83 -8.49 10.19
N SER A 224 -2.75 -7.89 9.00
CA SER A 224 -2.12 -8.48 7.81
C SER A 224 -1.71 -7.40 6.82
N ALA A 225 -0.92 -7.77 5.80
CA ALA A 225 -0.61 -6.95 4.64
C ALA A 225 -1.45 -7.34 3.40
N GLY A 226 -2.70 -7.75 3.59
CA GLY A 226 -3.56 -8.19 2.49
C GLY A 226 -3.19 -9.59 1.97
N SER A 227 -3.41 -9.82 0.67
CA SER A 227 -2.98 -11.05 0.01
C SER A 227 -1.46 -11.14 0.01
N THR A 228 -0.94 -12.26 0.53
CA THR A 228 0.51 -12.41 0.70
C THR A 228 1.23 -12.67 -0.62
N PHE A 229 0.55 -13.29 -1.59
CA PHE A 229 1.12 -13.68 -2.88
C PHE A 229 0.31 -13.12 -4.05
N LYS A 230 1.01 -12.78 -5.12
CA LYS A 230 0.40 -12.49 -6.41
C LYS A 230 -0.35 -13.73 -6.93
N ARG A 231 -1.44 -13.50 -7.64
CA ARG A 231 -2.21 -14.58 -8.24
C ARG A 231 -1.46 -15.19 -9.42
N PRO A 232 -1.06 -16.47 -9.39
CA PRO A 232 -0.44 -17.14 -10.53
C PRO A 232 -1.44 -17.31 -11.69
N ALA A 233 -0.93 -17.30 -12.92
CA ALA A 233 -1.77 -17.51 -14.10
C ALA A 233 -2.50 -18.87 -14.02
N GLY A 234 -3.82 -18.83 -14.16
CA GLY A 234 -4.65 -20.04 -14.12
C GLY A 234 -4.95 -20.61 -12.73
N PHE A 235 -4.43 -20.01 -11.64
CA PHE A 235 -4.61 -20.54 -10.29
C PHE A 235 -5.16 -19.48 -9.32
N PHE A 236 -5.65 -19.95 -8.18
CA PHE A 236 -6.03 -19.12 -7.03
C PHE A 236 -5.17 -19.49 -5.84
N VAL A 237 -4.46 -18.51 -5.25
CA VAL A 237 -3.57 -18.72 -4.10
C VAL A 237 -4.30 -19.39 -2.94
N GLY A 238 -5.53 -18.94 -2.64
CA GLY A 238 -6.32 -19.56 -1.58
C GLY A 238 -6.62 -21.04 -1.80
N GLN A 239 -6.86 -21.47 -3.04
CA GLN A 239 -7.07 -22.87 -3.37
C GLN A 239 -5.78 -23.68 -3.24
N LEU A 240 -4.67 -23.18 -3.81
CA LEU A 240 -3.35 -23.82 -3.69
C LEU A 240 -2.92 -24.03 -2.24
N GLY A 241 -3.09 -23.00 -1.40
CA GLY A 241 -2.77 -23.11 0.02
C GLY A 241 -3.67 -24.11 0.78
N GLN A 242 -4.94 -24.21 0.39
CA GLN A 242 -5.85 -25.20 0.99
C GLN A 242 -5.49 -26.63 0.58
N GLU A 243 -5.19 -26.87 -0.70
CA GLU A 243 -4.78 -28.17 -1.23
C GLU A 243 -3.44 -28.62 -0.67
N ALA A 244 -2.52 -27.68 -0.39
CA ALA A 244 -1.26 -27.93 0.29
C ALA A 244 -1.38 -28.14 1.82
N GLY A 245 -2.62 -28.12 2.37
CA GLY A 245 -2.85 -28.35 3.81
C GLY A 245 -2.35 -27.22 4.71
N LEU A 246 -2.29 -25.98 4.20
CA LEU A 246 -1.66 -24.86 4.89
C LEU A 246 -2.61 -24.05 5.77
N ARG A 247 -3.90 -24.33 5.77
CA ARG A 247 -4.89 -23.63 6.61
C ARG A 247 -4.49 -23.68 8.09
N GLY A 248 -4.32 -22.53 8.72
CA GLY A 248 -3.94 -22.42 10.13
C GLY A 248 -2.46 -22.77 10.42
N TYR A 249 -1.65 -23.05 9.41
CA TYR A 249 -0.22 -23.33 9.61
C TYR A 249 0.49 -22.13 10.23
N ARG A 250 1.35 -22.39 11.23
CA ARG A 250 2.00 -21.35 12.05
C ARG A 250 3.51 -21.46 12.05
N VAL A 251 4.16 -20.28 12.13
CA VAL A 251 5.56 -20.10 12.50
C VAL A 251 5.59 -18.95 13.53
N GLY A 252 5.97 -19.24 14.76
CA GLY A 252 5.88 -18.28 15.85
C GLY A 252 4.50 -17.65 15.99
N GLY A 253 4.43 -16.33 15.94
CA GLY A 253 3.17 -15.59 15.98
C GLY A 253 2.49 -15.40 14.62
N ALA A 254 3.16 -15.74 13.50
CA ALA A 254 2.61 -15.65 12.16
C ALA A 254 1.77 -16.90 11.83
N GLN A 255 0.65 -16.71 11.12
CA GLN A 255 -0.26 -17.80 10.76
C GLN A 255 -0.83 -17.61 9.35
N VAL A 256 -0.91 -18.71 8.57
CA VAL A 256 -1.78 -18.76 7.40
C VAL A 256 -3.22 -18.72 7.87
N SER A 257 -3.98 -17.75 7.40
CA SER A 257 -5.35 -17.53 7.88
C SER A 257 -6.22 -18.78 7.72
N GLU A 258 -7.00 -19.06 8.74
CA GLU A 258 -8.00 -20.14 8.70
C GLU A 258 -9.19 -19.80 7.78
N LYS A 259 -9.44 -18.50 7.55
CA LYS A 259 -10.54 -18.02 6.71
C LYS A 259 -10.16 -17.98 5.23
N HIS A 260 -8.93 -17.54 4.91
CA HIS A 260 -8.43 -17.43 3.55
C HIS A 260 -6.93 -17.75 3.48
N THR A 261 -6.57 -18.90 2.97
CA THR A 261 -5.19 -19.41 2.92
C THR A 261 -4.21 -18.62 2.02
N GLY A 262 -4.69 -17.61 1.29
CA GLY A 262 -3.85 -16.62 0.59
C GLY A 262 -3.38 -15.45 1.48
N PHE A 263 -3.80 -15.43 2.76
CA PHE A 263 -3.43 -14.40 3.72
C PHE A 263 -2.53 -14.99 4.81
N VAL A 264 -1.45 -14.31 5.11
CA VAL A 264 -0.68 -14.47 6.33
C VAL A 264 -1.12 -13.38 7.31
N VAL A 265 -1.40 -13.76 8.54
CA VAL A 265 -1.88 -12.85 9.59
C VAL A 265 -0.95 -12.87 10.80
N ASN A 266 -0.90 -11.77 11.51
CA ASN A 266 -0.31 -11.71 12.84
C ASN A 266 -1.35 -12.20 13.86
N ALA A 267 -1.19 -13.45 14.28
CA ALA A 267 -2.10 -14.09 15.24
C ALA A 267 -1.72 -13.79 16.71
N GLY A 268 -0.82 -12.83 16.92
CA GLY A 268 -0.34 -12.34 18.22
C GLY A 268 1.17 -12.52 18.38
N GLY A 269 1.87 -11.40 18.51
CA GLY A 269 3.33 -11.36 18.76
C GLY A 269 4.19 -11.90 17.60
N ALA A 270 3.70 -11.86 16.35
CA ALA A 270 4.49 -12.25 15.20
C ALA A 270 5.66 -11.29 14.97
N THR A 271 6.82 -11.85 14.66
CA THR A 271 7.99 -11.13 14.18
C THR A 271 8.04 -11.11 12.65
N ALA A 272 8.81 -10.20 12.08
CA ALA A 272 9.04 -10.19 10.64
C ALA A 272 9.80 -11.45 10.17
N ALA A 273 10.67 -11.97 11.01
CA ALA A 273 11.36 -13.25 10.78
C ALA A 273 10.37 -14.43 10.70
N ASP A 274 9.35 -14.48 11.59
CA ASP A 274 8.29 -15.49 11.57
C ASP A 274 7.52 -15.45 10.24
N VAL A 275 7.11 -14.26 9.82
CA VAL A 275 6.35 -14.08 8.55
C VAL A 275 7.20 -14.49 7.35
N ARG A 276 8.47 -14.04 7.29
CA ARG A 276 9.38 -14.41 6.21
C ARG A 276 9.58 -15.93 6.13
N ARG A 277 9.77 -16.57 7.26
CA ARG A 277 9.92 -18.04 7.33
C ARG A 277 8.62 -18.73 6.87
N LEU A 278 7.48 -18.27 7.33
CA LEU A 278 6.17 -18.82 6.95
C LEU A 278 5.92 -18.68 5.45
N ILE A 279 6.27 -17.53 4.84
CA ILE A 279 6.17 -17.32 3.39
C ILE A 279 7.02 -18.35 2.64
N ALA A 280 8.27 -18.59 3.07
CA ALA A 280 9.14 -19.58 2.46
C ALA A 280 8.56 -21.01 2.57
N ASP A 281 8.04 -21.37 3.73
CA ASP A 281 7.40 -22.68 3.94
C ASP A 281 6.15 -22.86 3.07
N VAL A 282 5.36 -21.80 2.86
CA VAL A 282 4.19 -21.81 1.96
C VAL A 282 4.62 -22.01 0.50
N GLN A 283 5.63 -21.27 0.06
CA GLN A 283 6.20 -21.40 -1.29
C GLN A 283 6.69 -22.82 -1.56
N GLU A 284 7.47 -23.38 -0.64
CA GLU A 284 8.01 -24.74 -0.75
C GLU A 284 6.89 -25.79 -0.85
N ARG A 285 5.90 -25.73 0.02
CA ARG A 285 4.80 -26.72 0.07
C ARG A 285 3.87 -26.61 -1.14
N VAL A 286 3.54 -25.40 -1.60
CA VAL A 286 2.73 -25.22 -2.81
C VAL A 286 3.50 -25.70 -4.03
N ARG A 287 4.79 -25.41 -4.13
CA ARG A 287 5.63 -25.95 -5.22
C ARG A 287 5.68 -27.47 -5.22
N ALA A 288 5.85 -28.09 -4.05
CA ALA A 288 5.88 -29.54 -3.92
C ALA A 288 4.54 -30.21 -4.26
N SER A 289 3.39 -29.60 -3.93
CA SER A 289 2.06 -30.17 -4.14
C SER A 289 1.47 -29.90 -5.53
N ALA A 290 1.70 -28.69 -6.06
CA ALA A 290 1.04 -28.21 -7.29
C ALA A 290 2.01 -27.86 -8.44
N GLY A 291 3.33 -27.85 -8.19
CA GLY A 291 4.33 -27.42 -9.18
C GLY A 291 4.28 -25.92 -9.50
N VAL A 292 3.63 -25.10 -8.66
CA VAL A 292 3.42 -23.68 -8.88
C VAL A 292 4.35 -22.86 -7.98
N ASP A 293 5.12 -21.96 -8.58
CA ASP A 293 5.91 -20.98 -7.82
C ASP A 293 5.05 -19.78 -7.43
N LEU A 294 4.96 -19.49 -6.13
CA LEU A 294 4.27 -18.33 -5.62
C LEU A 294 5.24 -17.14 -5.50
N GLU A 295 4.85 -16.00 -6.06
CA GLU A 295 5.56 -14.74 -5.93
C GLU A 295 4.91 -13.90 -4.81
N PRO A 296 5.67 -13.42 -3.79
CA PRO A 296 5.12 -12.52 -2.78
C PRO A 296 4.58 -11.23 -3.42
N GLU A 297 3.39 -10.80 -3.00
CA GLU A 297 2.84 -9.48 -3.30
C GLU A 297 3.33 -8.46 -2.26
N VAL A 298 3.42 -8.88 -1.00
CA VAL A 298 3.88 -8.07 0.13
C VAL A 298 5.30 -7.57 -0.11
N ARG A 299 5.51 -6.27 0.02
CA ARG A 299 6.81 -5.61 -0.11
C ARG A 299 7.62 -5.77 1.16
N MET A 300 8.76 -6.42 1.07
CA MET A 300 9.65 -6.67 2.21
C MET A 300 10.72 -5.59 2.30
N TRP A 301 10.74 -4.84 3.41
CA TRP A 301 11.70 -3.75 3.64
C TRP A 301 12.64 -4.06 4.79
N GLY A 302 13.94 -3.75 4.61
CA GLY A 302 14.97 -3.95 5.63
C GLY A 302 15.51 -5.38 5.70
N PHE A 303 15.20 -6.23 4.71
CA PHE A 303 15.71 -7.60 4.58
C PHE A 303 16.88 -7.71 3.58
N GLU A 304 17.30 -6.58 3.05
CA GLU A 304 18.44 -6.49 2.12
C GLU A 304 19.72 -6.70 2.93
N GLU A 305 20.61 -7.59 2.45
CA GLU A 305 21.94 -7.80 2.99
C GLU A 305 22.92 -6.69 2.59
#